data_93167e4d2863be04d36df4f5f0ac6acb
#
_entry.id   93167e4d2863be04d36df4f5f0ac6acb
#
_cell.length_a   1.000
_cell.length_b   1.000
_cell.length_c   1.000
_cell.angle_alpha   90.00
_cell.angle_beta   90.00
_cell.angle_gamma   90.00
#
_symmetry.space_group_name_H-M   'P 1'
#
loop_
_entity.id
_entity.type
_entity.pdbx_description
1 polymer ?
#
loop_
_entity_poly.entity_id
_entity_poly.type
_entity_poly.pdbx_seq_one_letter_code
_entity_poly.pdbx_strand_id
1 'polypeptide(L)'
;MARVRKAVITAAGRGTRMYPATTTIQKEMLPLMDTDGICKPAIQIIIEEALESGIEEVCLVVNRHNRAQIESHFAPLADEEMRVFQGKDWALLQSARIRQIACRLTLVEQPSPEGYGHAVWCAREFVGDEPFLLMLGDHVYTSGTDRRCARQLLDVYEAYQTSVSAVQQTPTELLHLFGTVRGRLVGQSPRVYDVDHIREKPLAEYAEANLRVEGLLWGMYLCFFGMHVLTPSIFEALGYAIDHDLRENNEFQLTSAQERVRERGERYLAVETVGDRYDIGIPFGYAQTQAALAVGSLYREQMLAALVRMLAVPSLHVPEAFRDR
;
A
#
# COMPACT_ATOMS: atom_id res chain seq x y z
N MET A 1 22.97 10.24 9.24
CA MET A 1 22.00 9.84 8.21
C MET A 1 20.63 9.79 8.89
N ALA A 2 19.63 10.45 8.31
CA ALA A 2 18.27 10.43 8.86
C ALA A 2 17.66 9.05 8.66
N ARG A 3 17.14 8.46 9.74
CA ARG A 3 16.39 7.20 9.72
C ARG A 3 14.89 7.52 9.61
N VAL A 4 14.17 6.76 8.81
CA VAL A 4 12.72 6.87 8.73
C VAL A 4 12.10 6.16 9.93
N ARG A 5 11.37 6.90 10.77
CA ARG A 5 10.74 6.38 11.99
C ARG A 5 9.21 6.38 11.91
N LYS A 6 8.66 7.21 11.03
CA LYS A 6 7.23 7.44 10.89
C LYS A 6 6.69 6.81 9.62
N ALA A 7 5.49 6.24 9.70
CA ALA A 7 4.74 5.84 8.53
C ALA A 7 3.39 6.54 8.47
N VAL A 8 2.94 6.83 7.26
CA VAL A 8 1.59 7.28 6.95
C VAL A 8 0.91 6.20 6.12
N ILE A 9 -0.24 5.72 6.54
CA ILE A 9 -1.05 4.75 5.83
C ILE A 9 -2.39 5.39 5.50
N THR A 10 -2.74 5.48 4.21
CA THR A 10 -3.99 6.12 3.79
C THR A 10 -5.11 5.11 3.68
N ALA A 11 -6.15 5.25 4.49
CA ALA A 11 -7.31 4.37 4.60
C ALA A 11 -8.65 5.12 4.52
N ALA A 12 -8.67 6.31 3.91
CA ALA A 12 -9.85 7.17 3.87
C ALA A 12 -10.79 6.93 2.66
N GLY A 13 -10.42 6.04 1.74
CA GLY A 13 -11.19 5.73 0.53
C GLY A 13 -12.53 5.06 0.83
N ARG A 14 -13.56 5.34 0.01
CA ARG A 14 -14.92 4.79 0.20
C ARG A 14 -15.09 3.32 -0.19
N GLY A 15 -14.14 2.73 -0.91
CA GLY A 15 -14.21 1.32 -1.32
C GLY A 15 -15.36 1.00 -2.28
N THR A 16 -15.77 1.94 -3.14
CA THR A 16 -16.95 1.79 -4.04
C THR A 16 -16.85 0.59 -4.98
N ARG A 17 -15.63 0.19 -5.38
CA ARG A 17 -15.40 -0.98 -6.22
C ARG A 17 -15.73 -2.33 -5.55
N MET A 18 -15.83 -2.33 -4.22
CA MET A 18 -16.17 -3.50 -3.40
C MET A 18 -17.64 -3.53 -2.96
N TYR A 19 -18.50 -2.66 -3.52
CA TYR A 19 -19.94 -2.69 -3.28
C TYR A 19 -20.52 -4.07 -3.70
N PRO A 20 -21.46 -4.69 -2.93
CA PRO A 20 -22.13 -4.15 -1.73
C PRO A 20 -21.41 -4.39 -0.40
N ALA A 21 -20.31 -5.15 -0.34
CA ALA A 21 -19.64 -5.51 0.91
C ALA A 21 -19.21 -4.27 1.72
N THR A 22 -18.77 -3.21 1.06
CA THR A 22 -18.31 -1.96 1.70
C THR A 22 -19.42 -1.05 2.23
N THR A 23 -20.69 -1.45 2.11
CA THR A 23 -21.79 -0.81 2.87
C THR A 23 -21.79 -1.22 4.33
N THR A 24 -21.21 -2.35 4.67
CA THR A 24 -21.21 -2.93 6.02
C THR A 24 -19.83 -2.93 6.65
N ILE A 25 -18.80 -3.32 5.86
CA ILE A 25 -17.42 -3.42 6.33
C ILE A 25 -16.54 -2.59 5.39
N GLN A 26 -15.75 -1.68 5.95
CA GLN A 26 -14.76 -0.96 5.16
C GLN A 26 -13.69 -1.91 4.62
N LYS A 27 -13.18 -1.66 3.41
CA LYS A 27 -12.24 -2.56 2.72
C LYS A 27 -10.98 -2.87 3.55
N GLU A 28 -10.50 -1.90 4.32
CA GLU A 28 -9.35 -2.02 5.19
C GLU A 28 -9.59 -2.97 6.38
N MET A 29 -10.87 -3.20 6.72
CA MET A 29 -11.30 -4.11 7.78
C MET A 29 -11.70 -5.50 7.27
N LEU A 30 -11.58 -5.77 5.97
CA LEU A 30 -11.81 -7.10 5.42
C LEU A 30 -10.84 -8.12 6.04
N PRO A 31 -11.35 -9.28 6.49
CA PRO A 31 -10.51 -10.30 7.14
C PRO A 31 -9.65 -11.03 6.12
N LEU A 32 -8.36 -11.13 6.41
CA LEU A 32 -7.39 -11.91 5.65
C LEU A 32 -6.73 -12.92 6.58
N MET A 33 -6.49 -14.12 6.12
CA MET A 33 -5.64 -15.07 6.81
C MET A 33 -4.18 -14.71 6.53
N ASP A 34 -3.48 -14.26 7.57
CA ASP A 34 -2.07 -13.91 7.45
C ASP A 34 -1.17 -15.16 7.41
N THR A 35 0.11 -14.96 7.14
CA THR A 35 1.11 -16.03 7.03
C THR A 35 1.29 -16.85 8.31
N ASP A 36 0.97 -16.28 9.48
CA ASP A 36 0.91 -16.97 10.77
C ASP A 36 -0.36 -17.84 10.97
N GLY A 37 -1.25 -17.87 9.96
CA GLY A 37 -2.51 -18.63 9.98
C GLY A 37 -3.64 -17.97 10.76
N ILE A 38 -3.45 -16.74 11.24
CA ILE A 38 -4.46 -15.98 12.00
C ILE A 38 -5.22 -15.06 11.07
N CYS A 39 -6.55 -15.02 11.23
CA CYS A 39 -7.38 -14.05 10.53
C CYS A 39 -7.28 -12.69 11.20
N LYS A 40 -6.78 -11.71 10.45
CA LYS A 40 -6.60 -10.31 10.86
C LYS A 40 -7.33 -9.39 9.90
N PRO A 41 -7.81 -8.21 10.32
CA PRO A 41 -8.18 -7.16 9.37
C PRO A 41 -6.98 -6.78 8.50
N ALA A 42 -7.21 -6.52 7.24
CA ALA A 42 -6.14 -6.16 6.29
C ALA A 42 -5.27 -5.00 6.78
N ILE A 43 -5.88 -3.99 7.41
CA ILE A 43 -5.15 -2.84 7.96
C ILE A 43 -4.14 -3.23 9.03
N GLN A 44 -4.42 -4.25 9.85
CA GLN A 44 -3.46 -4.75 10.84
C GLN A 44 -2.22 -5.33 10.14
N ILE A 45 -2.40 -6.14 9.09
CA ILE A 45 -1.31 -6.72 8.30
C ILE A 45 -0.44 -5.63 7.68
N ILE A 46 -1.08 -4.57 7.14
CA ILE A 46 -0.37 -3.45 6.53
C ILE A 46 0.41 -2.63 7.56
N ILE A 47 -0.15 -2.41 8.75
CA ILE A 47 0.56 -1.76 9.86
C ILE A 47 1.74 -2.62 10.34
N GLU A 48 1.55 -3.93 10.44
CA GLU A 48 2.61 -4.87 10.82
C GLU A 48 3.75 -4.88 9.80
N GLU A 49 3.47 -4.77 8.49
CA GLU A 49 4.48 -4.58 7.44
C GLU A 49 5.40 -3.38 7.74
N ALA A 50 4.82 -2.23 8.12
CA ALA A 50 5.59 -1.04 8.46
C ALA A 50 6.39 -1.22 9.77
N LEU A 51 5.75 -1.70 10.84
CA LEU A 51 6.39 -1.84 12.17
C LEU A 51 7.53 -2.87 12.14
N GLU A 52 7.36 -4.00 11.45
CA GLU A 52 8.38 -5.04 11.31
C GLU A 52 9.51 -4.63 10.36
N SER A 53 9.30 -3.58 9.57
CA SER A 53 10.34 -2.94 8.77
C SER A 53 11.17 -1.92 9.56
N GLY A 54 10.82 -1.66 10.84
CA GLY A 54 11.57 -0.78 11.74
C GLY A 54 10.96 0.61 11.92
N ILE A 55 9.72 0.83 11.49
CA ILE A 55 8.94 2.03 11.80
C ILE A 55 8.54 2.03 13.29
N GLU A 56 8.53 3.18 13.89
CA GLU A 56 8.27 3.38 15.32
C GLU A 56 6.87 3.94 15.58
N GLU A 57 6.38 4.82 14.71
CA GLU A 57 5.10 5.50 14.82
C GLU A 57 4.32 5.41 13.50
N VAL A 58 3.02 5.16 13.58
CA VAL A 58 2.14 5.03 12.41
C VAL A 58 0.99 6.02 12.49
N CYS A 59 0.81 6.84 11.46
CA CYS A 59 -0.38 7.63 11.25
C CYS A 59 -1.30 6.91 10.26
N LEU A 60 -2.51 6.61 10.67
CA LEU A 60 -3.53 6.09 9.78
C LEU A 60 -4.50 7.22 9.42
N VAL A 61 -4.55 7.58 8.13
CA VAL A 61 -5.47 8.57 7.62
C VAL A 61 -6.80 7.89 7.31
N VAL A 62 -7.83 8.24 8.09
CA VAL A 62 -9.15 7.62 8.07
C VAL A 62 -10.22 8.59 7.57
N ASN A 63 -11.40 8.07 7.25
CA ASN A 63 -12.59 8.88 7.07
C ASN A 63 -13.52 8.72 8.29
N ARG A 64 -14.54 9.59 8.40
CA ARG A 64 -15.50 9.56 9.51
C ARG A 64 -16.27 8.23 9.65
N HIS A 65 -16.39 7.45 8.58
CA HIS A 65 -17.19 6.22 8.57
C HIS A 65 -16.42 5.00 9.06
N ASN A 66 -15.09 4.95 8.84
CA ASN A 66 -14.28 3.81 9.25
C ASN A 66 -13.52 4.04 10.57
N ARG A 67 -13.43 5.28 11.04
CA ARG A 67 -12.71 5.65 12.26
C ARG A 67 -13.09 4.79 13.45
N ALA A 68 -14.39 4.72 13.75
CA ALA A 68 -14.89 3.98 14.92
C ALA A 68 -14.60 2.47 14.86
N GLN A 69 -14.67 1.85 13.67
CA GLN A 69 -14.34 0.43 13.51
C GLN A 69 -12.84 0.17 13.76
N ILE A 70 -11.99 1.06 13.26
CA ILE A 70 -10.54 0.97 13.44
C ILE A 70 -10.17 1.18 14.91
N GLU A 71 -10.72 2.20 15.56
CA GLU A 71 -10.52 2.45 16.99
C GLU A 71 -10.95 1.25 17.83
N SER A 72 -12.11 0.66 17.52
CA SER A 72 -12.61 -0.53 18.22
C SER A 72 -11.70 -1.74 18.06
N HIS A 73 -11.13 -1.96 16.86
CA HIS A 73 -10.23 -3.09 16.61
C HIS A 73 -8.93 -2.97 17.41
N PHE A 74 -8.38 -1.76 17.53
CA PHE A 74 -7.14 -1.51 18.27
C PHE A 74 -7.37 -1.20 19.77
N ALA A 75 -8.61 -1.20 20.23
CA ALA A 75 -8.92 -1.06 21.65
C ALA A 75 -8.49 -2.31 22.43
N PRO A 76 -8.10 -2.18 23.70
CA PRO A 76 -7.87 -3.34 24.57
C PRO A 76 -9.13 -4.17 24.71
N LEU A 77 -9.00 -5.50 24.68
CA LEU A 77 -10.11 -6.39 25.01
C LEU A 77 -10.61 -6.14 26.44
N ALA A 78 -11.91 -6.12 26.61
CA ALA A 78 -12.52 -6.08 27.93
C ALA A 78 -12.24 -7.35 28.74
N ASP A 79 -12.29 -7.30 30.07
CA ASP A 79 -12.02 -8.46 30.93
C ASP A 79 -12.93 -9.65 30.62
N GLU A 80 -14.17 -9.39 30.22
CA GLU A 80 -15.12 -10.44 29.83
C GLU A 80 -14.69 -11.14 28.54
N GLU A 81 -14.25 -10.40 27.54
CA GLU A 81 -13.72 -10.93 26.28
C GLU A 81 -12.43 -11.72 26.52
N MET A 82 -11.55 -11.22 27.38
CA MET A 82 -10.32 -11.93 27.78
C MET A 82 -10.60 -13.29 28.40
N ARG A 83 -11.70 -13.44 29.17
CA ARG A 83 -12.12 -14.74 29.73
C ARG A 83 -12.51 -15.78 28.67
N VAL A 84 -13.12 -15.34 27.55
CA VAL A 84 -13.47 -16.21 26.41
C VAL A 84 -12.23 -16.84 25.79
N PHE A 85 -11.09 -16.15 25.84
CA PHE A 85 -9.82 -16.61 25.29
C PHE A 85 -8.90 -17.27 26.34
N GLN A 86 -9.38 -17.50 27.56
CA GLN A 86 -8.58 -18.13 28.60
C GLN A 86 -8.06 -19.51 28.15
N GLY A 87 -6.75 -19.73 28.29
CA GLY A 87 -6.07 -20.94 27.83
C GLY A 87 -5.80 -21.02 26.32
N LYS A 88 -6.01 -19.93 25.58
CA LYS A 88 -5.69 -19.83 24.15
C LYS A 88 -4.50 -18.90 23.97
N ASP A 89 -3.29 -19.41 24.03
CA ASP A 89 -2.04 -18.63 24.00
C ASP A 89 -1.96 -17.75 22.75
N TRP A 90 -2.39 -18.24 21.59
CA TRP A 90 -2.40 -17.48 20.35
C TRP A 90 -3.25 -16.20 20.44
N ALA A 91 -4.40 -16.26 21.13
CA ALA A 91 -5.28 -15.08 21.29
C ALA A 91 -4.68 -14.05 22.25
N LEU A 92 -4.00 -14.51 23.31
CA LEU A 92 -3.29 -13.65 24.25
C LEU A 92 -2.10 -12.95 23.55
N LEU A 93 -1.38 -13.64 22.68
CA LEU A 93 -0.30 -13.07 21.86
C LEU A 93 -0.85 -12.01 20.89
N GLN A 94 -1.96 -12.28 20.21
CA GLN A 94 -2.61 -11.31 19.34
C GLN A 94 -3.12 -10.09 20.11
N SER A 95 -3.74 -10.27 21.27
CA SER A 95 -4.16 -9.16 22.12
C SER A 95 -2.97 -8.29 22.55
N ALA A 96 -1.82 -8.90 22.88
CA ALA A 96 -0.60 -8.16 23.21
C ALA A 96 -0.06 -7.39 21.97
N ARG A 97 -0.11 -8.00 20.79
CA ARG A 97 0.31 -7.38 19.53
C ARG A 97 -0.56 -6.16 19.18
N ILE A 98 -1.89 -6.30 19.28
CA ILE A 98 -2.85 -5.21 19.06
C ILE A 98 -2.55 -4.03 20.00
N ARG A 99 -2.30 -4.30 21.29
CA ARG A 99 -1.93 -3.24 22.24
C ARG A 99 -0.60 -2.55 21.88
N GLN A 100 0.39 -3.30 21.41
CA GLN A 100 1.66 -2.71 20.94
C GLN A 100 1.45 -1.80 19.73
N ILE A 101 0.56 -2.18 18.81
CA ILE A 101 0.18 -1.34 17.66
C ILE A 101 -0.55 -0.10 18.15
N ALA A 102 -1.55 -0.24 19.00
CA ALA A 102 -2.35 0.87 19.52
C ALA A 102 -1.49 1.97 20.18
N CYS A 103 -0.46 1.60 20.91
CA CYS A 103 0.47 2.56 21.54
C CYS A 103 1.31 3.37 20.53
N ARG A 104 1.35 2.97 19.27
CA ARG A 104 2.14 3.58 18.18
C ARG A 104 1.28 4.18 17.09
N LEU A 105 -0.06 4.08 17.22
CA LEU A 105 -1.01 4.45 16.21
C LEU A 105 -1.64 5.81 16.51
N THR A 106 -1.58 6.71 15.53
CA THR A 106 -2.30 7.99 15.52
C THR A 106 -3.33 7.96 14.40
N LEU A 107 -4.57 8.36 14.68
CA LEU A 107 -5.61 8.48 13.68
C LEU A 107 -5.82 9.94 13.29
N VAL A 108 -5.70 10.23 12.01
CA VAL A 108 -5.95 11.55 11.40
C VAL A 108 -7.13 11.43 10.46
N GLU A 109 -8.09 12.35 10.53
CA GLU A 109 -9.25 12.31 9.65
C GLU A 109 -9.00 13.11 8.37
N GLN A 110 -9.33 12.49 7.23
CA GLN A 110 -9.54 13.20 5.97
C GLN A 110 -11.00 13.68 5.93
N PRO A 111 -11.27 14.99 6.10
CA PRO A 111 -12.63 15.49 6.25
C PRO A 111 -13.45 15.40 4.97
N SER A 112 -12.81 15.52 3.82
CA SER A 112 -13.39 15.47 2.48
C SER A 112 -12.61 14.53 1.57
N PRO A 113 -13.28 13.71 0.73
CA PRO A 113 -12.61 12.77 -0.17
C PRO A 113 -12.05 13.48 -1.42
N GLU A 114 -11.03 14.31 -1.25
CA GLU A 114 -10.45 15.16 -2.30
C GLU A 114 -9.25 14.53 -3.03
N GLY A 115 -9.06 13.24 -2.86
CA GLY A 115 -8.01 12.47 -3.54
C GLY A 115 -6.90 11.96 -2.63
N TYR A 116 -6.02 11.17 -3.20
CA TYR A 116 -4.93 10.50 -2.50
C TYR A 116 -3.89 11.51 -1.96
N GLY A 117 -3.52 12.52 -2.76
CA GLY A 117 -2.61 13.57 -2.31
C GLY A 117 -3.17 14.37 -1.13
N HIS A 118 -4.49 14.63 -1.12
CA HIS A 118 -5.14 15.29 0.02
C HIS A 118 -5.11 14.41 1.28
N ALA A 119 -5.31 13.09 1.16
CA ALA A 119 -5.17 12.20 2.30
C ALA A 119 -3.75 12.26 2.90
N VAL A 120 -2.72 12.27 2.05
CA VAL A 120 -1.32 12.45 2.50
C VAL A 120 -1.12 13.80 3.17
N TRP A 121 -1.66 14.89 2.60
CA TRP A 121 -1.61 16.23 3.18
C TRP A 121 -2.17 16.31 4.59
N CYS A 122 -3.23 15.58 4.88
CA CYS A 122 -3.85 15.56 6.21
C CYS A 122 -2.87 15.07 7.31
N ALA A 123 -1.87 14.26 6.95
CA ALA A 123 -0.89 13.72 7.90
C ALA A 123 0.30 14.65 8.16
N ARG A 124 0.38 15.84 7.56
CA ARG A 124 1.57 16.73 7.63
C ARG A 124 1.97 17.10 9.06
N GLU A 125 1.01 17.34 9.95
CA GLU A 125 1.29 17.71 11.34
C GLU A 125 1.90 16.55 12.13
N PHE A 126 1.48 15.30 11.87
CA PHE A 126 2.07 14.10 12.44
C PHE A 126 3.50 13.90 11.94
N VAL A 127 3.72 14.07 10.65
CA VAL A 127 5.04 13.85 10.03
C VAL A 127 6.04 14.92 10.48
N GLY A 128 5.64 16.19 10.48
CA GLY A 128 6.54 17.31 10.73
C GLY A 128 7.63 17.39 9.67
N ASP A 129 8.86 17.64 10.11
CA ASP A 129 10.03 17.82 9.23
C ASP A 129 10.85 16.51 9.06
N GLU A 130 10.26 15.35 9.31
CA GLU A 130 10.94 14.07 9.20
C GLU A 130 10.59 13.35 7.85
N PRO A 131 11.51 12.55 7.28
CA PRO A 131 11.15 11.64 6.20
C PRO A 131 10.20 10.56 6.74
N PHE A 132 9.30 10.09 5.88
CA PHE A 132 8.29 9.11 6.27
C PHE A 132 8.05 8.05 5.21
N LEU A 133 7.66 6.86 5.67
CA LEU A 133 7.14 5.79 4.81
C LEU A 133 5.66 6.06 4.54
N LEU A 134 5.26 6.11 3.26
CA LEU A 134 3.88 6.20 2.83
C LEU A 134 3.43 4.88 2.25
N MET A 135 2.28 4.37 2.70
CA MET A 135 1.69 3.12 2.21
C MET A 135 0.18 3.29 1.95
N LEU A 136 -0.35 2.49 1.04
CA LEU A 136 -1.78 2.41 0.78
C LEU A 136 -2.44 1.43 1.75
N GLY A 137 -3.57 1.83 2.36
CA GLY A 137 -4.30 1.02 3.35
C GLY A 137 -5.14 -0.12 2.75
N ASP A 138 -5.11 -0.28 1.43
CA ASP A 138 -5.76 -1.36 0.71
C ASP A 138 -4.80 -2.21 -0.14
N HIS A 139 -3.49 -2.06 0.10
CA HIS A 139 -2.48 -2.89 -0.54
C HIS A 139 -1.78 -3.80 0.48
N VAL A 140 -1.82 -5.10 0.22
CA VAL A 140 -1.09 -6.11 0.98
C VAL A 140 0.14 -6.53 0.19
N TYR A 141 1.23 -6.78 0.89
CA TYR A 141 2.53 -7.07 0.27
C TYR A 141 3.05 -8.43 0.73
N THR A 142 3.60 -9.20 -0.21
CA THR A 142 4.35 -10.41 0.10
C THR A 142 5.77 -10.25 -0.43
N SER A 143 6.75 -10.43 0.44
CA SER A 143 8.15 -10.33 0.03
C SER A 143 8.65 -11.63 -0.59
N GLY A 144 9.45 -11.52 -1.65
CA GLY A 144 10.18 -12.62 -2.26
C GLY A 144 11.53 -12.92 -1.58
N THR A 145 11.84 -12.20 -0.48
CA THR A 145 13.09 -12.34 0.29
C THR A 145 12.76 -12.49 1.79
N ASP A 146 13.78 -12.63 2.62
CA ASP A 146 13.71 -12.60 4.09
C ASP A 146 13.44 -11.20 4.66
N ARG A 147 13.48 -10.15 3.81
CA ARG A 147 13.20 -8.76 4.18
C ARG A 147 11.83 -8.33 3.71
N ARG A 148 11.06 -7.68 4.57
CA ARG A 148 9.78 -7.04 4.23
C ARG A 148 9.94 -6.08 3.04
N CYS A 149 8.93 -5.92 2.20
CA CYS A 149 8.96 -4.99 1.07
C CYS A 149 9.24 -3.54 1.51
N ALA A 150 8.62 -3.10 2.60
CA ALA A 150 8.89 -1.79 3.18
C ALA A 150 10.34 -1.65 3.64
N ARG A 151 10.94 -2.70 4.24
CA ARG A 151 12.35 -2.67 4.66
C ARG A 151 13.31 -2.53 3.46
N GLN A 152 13.01 -3.22 2.34
CA GLN A 152 13.81 -3.08 1.12
C GLN A 152 13.84 -1.62 0.63
N LEU A 153 12.68 -0.93 0.69
CA LEU A 153 12.60 0.48 0.31
C LEU A 153 13.34 1.40 1.29
N LEU A 154 13.20 1.15 2.59
CA LEU A 154 13.89 1.91 3.65
C LEU A 154 15.41 1.78 3.53
N ASP A 155 15.94 0.61 3.18
CA ASP A 155 17.37 0.39 2.96
C ASP A 155 17.92 1.30 1.83
N VAL A 156 17.17 1.49 0.77
CA VAL A 156 17.55 2.40 -0.33
C VAL A 156 17.51 3.85 0.14
N TYR A 157 16.45 4.25 0.87
CA TYR A 157 16.42 5.59 1.45
C TYR A 157 17.60 5.85 2.39
N GLU A 158 17.94 4.92 3.27
CA GLU A 158 19.07 5.04 4.18
C GLU A 158 20.40 5.20 3.44
N ALA A 159 20.56 4.56 2.28
CA ALA A 159 21.76 4.67 1.46
C ALA A 159 21.87 5.99 0.69
N TYR A 160 20.75 6.52 0.18
CA TYR A 160 20.76 7.66 -0.73
C TYR A 160 20.24 8.97 -0.11
N GLN A 161 19.50 8.91 1.01
CA GLN A 161 18.94 10.08 1.74
C GLN A 161 18.11 11.01 0.86
N THR A 162 17.32 10.46 -0.04
CA THR A 162 16.40 11.20 -0.92
C THR A 162 15.10 10.42 -1.13
N SER A 163 14.04 11.09 -1.54
CA SER A 163 12.75 10.45 -1.82
C SER A 163 12.91 9.27 -2.77
N VAL A 164 12.29 8.14 -2.43
CA VAL A 164 12.33 6.91 -3.21
C VAL A 164 10.97 6.23 -3.22
N SER A 165 10.57 5.75 -4.39
CA SER A 165 9.34 4.95 -4.57
C SER A 165 9.67 3.52 -4.92
N ALA A 166 8.96 2.57 -4.33
CA ALA A 166 8.94 1.20 -4.82
C ALA A 166 8.22 1.14 -6.16
N VAL A 167 8.80 0.41 -7.11
CA VAL A 167 8.23 0.20 -8.44
C VAL A 167 8.25 -1.27 -8.82
N GLN A 168 7.40 -1.62 -9.76
CA GLN A 168 7.31 -2.95 -10.36
C GLN A 168 7.22 -2.83 -11.87
N GLN A 169 7.82 -3.78 -12.59
CA GLN A 169 7.64 -3.87 -14.04
C GLN A 169 6.20 -4.27 -14.35
N THR A 170 5.52 -3.45 -15.14
CA THR A 170 4.09 -3.57 -15.43
C THR A 170 3.87 -3.49 -16.93
N PRO A 171 3.06 -4.39 -17.51
CA PRO A 171 2.78 -4.37 -18.95
C PRO A 171 1.85 -3.20 -19.33
N THR A 172 1.91 -2.84 -20.61
CA THR A 172 1.17 -1.70 -21.18
C THR A 172 -0.32 -1.68 -20.84
N GLU A 173 -0.97 -2.85 -20.82
CA GLU A 173 -2.42 -3.00 -20.61
C GLU A 173 -2.87 -2.54 -19.22
N LEU A 174 -1.95 -2.51 -18.23
CA LEU A 174 -2.23 -2.16 -16.86
C LEU A 174 -1.82 -0.74 -16.48
N LEU A 175 -1.25 0.04 -17.41
CA LEU A 175 -0.76 1.41 -17.14
C LEU A 175 -1.86 2.35 -16.63
N HIS A 176 -3.09 2.15 -17.08
CA HIS A 176 -4.25 2.94 -16.67
C HIS A 176 -4.60 2.81 -15.19
N LEU A 177 -3.97 1.89 -14.45
CA LEU A 177 -4.20 1.67 -13.02
C LEU A 177 -3.18 2.40 -12.14
N PHE A 178 -2.00 2.75 -12.66
CA PHE A 178 -0.85 3.14 -11.83
C PHE A 178 -0.14 4.40 -12.30
N GLY A 179 0.42 5.14 -11.35
CA GLY A 179 1.46 6.11 -11.66
C GLY A 179 2.70 5.39 -12.20
N THR A 180 3.28 5.96 -13.24
CA THR A 180 4.38 5.37 -14.01
C THR A 180 5.58 6.30 -14.01
N VAL A 181 6.78 5.76 -13.92
CA VAL A 181 8.01 6.53 -13.90
C VAL A 181 8.96 6.13 -15.01
N ARG A 182 9.73 7.11 -15.47
CA ARG A 182 10.95 6.89 -16.26
C ARG A 182 12.16 7.29 -15.42
N GLY A 183 13.26 6.58 -15.62
CA GLY A 183 14.51 6.91 -14.96
C GLY A 183 15.68 6.12 -15.54
N ARG A 184 16.88 6.55 -15.18
CA ARG A 184 18.14 5.90 -15.54
C ARG A 184 18.59 4.99 -14.41
N LEU A 185 18.98 3.76 -14.75
CA LEU A 185 19.51 2.79 -13.80
C LEU A 185 20.82 3.31 -13.17
N VAL A 186 20.87 3.36 -11.83
CA VAL A 186 22.03 3.83 -11.05
C VAL A 186 22.53 2.83 -10.02
N GLY A 187 21.76 1.77 -9.75
CA GLY A 187 22.13 0.66 -8.87
C GLY A 187 21.63 -0.67 -9.44
N GLN A 188 22.40 -1.74 -9.29
CA GLN A 188 22.10 -3.05 -9.87
C GLN A 188 21.50 -4.05 -8.86
N SER A 189 21.82 -3.92 -7.60
CA SER A 189 21.34 -4.86 -6.56
C SER A 189 21.13 -4.13 -5.23
N PRO A 190 19.90 -3.70 -4.97
CA PRO A 190 18.69 -3.75 -5.82
C PRO A 190 18.80 -2.85 -7.06
N ARG A 191 17.89 -3.04 -8.04
CA ARG A 191 17.81 -2.15 -9.21
C ARG A 191 17.20 -0.82 -8.77
N VAL A 192 18.01 0.23 -8.80
CA VAL A 192 17.63 1.59 -8.42
C VAL A 192 17.76 2.50 -9.63
N TYR A 193 16.77 3.34 -9.83
CA TYR A 193 16.69 4.28 -10.94
C TYR A 193 16.66 5.72 -10.43
N ASP A 194 17.40 6.60 -11.09
CA ASP A 194 17.31 8.05 -10.93
C ASP A 194 16.18 8.55 -11.83
N VAL A 195 15.08 8.99 -11.21
CA VAL A 195 13.83 9.29 -11.91
C VAL A 195 13.91 10.65 -12.58
N ASP A 196 13.56 10.69 -13.85
CA ASP A 196 13.54 11.89 -14.67
C ASP A 196 12.14 12.27 -15.20
N HIS A 197 11.13 11.41 -15.01
CA HIS A 197 9.75 11.71 -15.35
C HIS A 197 8.76 10.84 -14.58
N ILE A 198 7.66 11.44 -14.12
CA ILE A 198 6.56 10.79 -13.40
C ILE A 198 5.23 11.16 -14.04
N ARG A 199 4.35 10.20 -14.29
CA ARG A 199 3.03 10.45 -14.86
C ARG A 199 1.96 9.57 -14.23
N GLU A 200 0.83 10.16 -13.82
CA GLU A 200 -0.32 9.43 -13.33
C GLU A 200 -1.07 8.77 -14.50
N LYS A 201 -1.30 7.46 -14.40
CA LYS A 201 -2.14 6.64 -15.29
C LYS A 201 -2.01 7.03 -16.77
N PRO A 202 -0.81 6.94 -17.36
CA PRO A 202 -0.57 7.39 -18.71
C PRO A 202 -1.31 6.53 -19.73
N LEU A 203 -1.73 7.13 -20.83
CA LEU A 203 -2.15 6.39 -22.03
C LEU A 203 -0.96 5.63 -22.62
N ALA A 204 -1.22 4.49 -23.26
CA ALA A 204 -0.19 3.64 -23.85
C ALA A 204 0.73 4.40 -24.83
N GLU A 205 0.13 5.21 -25.72
CA GLU A 205 0.88 6.03 -26.69
C GLU A 205 1.81 7.04 -26.00
N TYR A 206 1.33 7.69 -24.93
CA TYR A 206 2.15 8.60 -24.14
C TYR A 206 3.32 7.89 -23.47
N ALA A 207 3.03 6.73 -22.86
CA ALA A 207 4.04 5.93 -22.17
C ALA A 207 5.13 5.43 -23.13
N GLU A 208 4.73 4.98 -24.32
CA GLU A 208 5.68 4.56 -25.37
C GLU A 208 6.62 5.68 -25.79
N ALA A 209 6.10 6.88 -25.95
CA ALA A 209 6.89 8.04 -26.37
C ALA A 209 7.78 8.61 -25.25
N ASN A 210 7.35 8.56 -23.98
CA ASN A 210 7.94 9.37 -22.91
C ASN A 210 8.43 8.59 -21.69
N LEU A 211 7.96 7.34 -21.46
CA LEU A 211 8.19 6.62 -20.19
C LEU A 211 8.96 5.31 -20.36
N ARG A 212 9.57 5.08 -21.49
CA ARG A 212 10.41 3.90 -21.71
C ARG A 212 11.70 3.97 -20.90
N VAL A 213 12.05 2.86 -20.29
CA VAL A 213 13.27 2.71 -19.49
C VAL A 213 14.20 1.73 -20.20
N GLU A 214 15.45 2.13 -20.36
CA GLU A 214 16.47 1.28 -20.97
C GLU A 214 16.71 -0.01 -20.17
N GLY A 215 16.78 -1.14 -20.86
CA GLY A 215 17.01 -2.46 -20.26
C GLY A 215 15.73 -3.17 -19.78
N LEU A 216 14.55 -2.57 -19.92
CA LEU A 216 13.28 -3.29 -19.76
C LEU A 216 12.85 -3.96 -21.07
N LEU A 217 12.06 -5.04 -20.95
CA LEU A 217 11.43 -5.68 -22.10
C LEU A 217 10.47 -4.70 -22.79
N TRP A 218 10.27 -4.89 -24.09
CA TRP A 218 9.30 -4.09 -24.86
C TRP A 218 7.91 -4.21 -24.26
N GLY A 219 7.20 -3.08 -24.12
CA GLY A 219 5.87 -3.03 -23.53
C GLY A 219 5.83 -3.14 -22.00
N MET A 220 7.00 -3.12 -21.33
CA MET A 220 7.09 -3.09 -19.87
C MET A 220 7.54 -1.70 -19.39
N TYR A 221 6.92 -1.25 -18.29
CA TYR A 221 7.15 0.06 -17.68
C TYR A 221 7.34 -0.06 -16.16
N LEU A 222 7.99 0.91 -15.55
CA LEU A 222 8.11 0.98 -14.09
C LEU A 222 6.89 1.69 -13.52
N CYS A 223 6.02 0.95 -12.85
CA CYS A 223 4.84 1.49 -12.19
C CYS A 223 4.99 1.47 -10.68
N PHE A 224 4.39 2.46 -10.00
CA PHE A 224 4.41 2.52 -8.55
C PHE A 224 3.83 1.28 -7.89
N PHE A 225 4.53 0.80 -6.89
CA PHE A 225 4.19 -0.39 -6.11
C PHE A 225 3.23 -0.08 -4.93
N GLY A 226 3.00 1.20 -4.66
CA GLY A 226 2.13 1.67 -3.57
C GLY A 226 2.85 1.91 -2.24
N MET A 227 4.18 1.92 -2.27
CA MET A 227 5.04 2.32 -1.15
C MET A 227 6.01 3.41 -1.58
N HIS A 228 6.18 4.42 -0.73
CA HIS A 228 7.10 5.53 -0.96
C HIS A 228 7.81 5.90 0.34
N VAL A 229 9.07 6.25 0.29
CA VAL A 229 9.71 7.05 1.35
C VAL A 229 9.86 8.46 0.80
N LEU A 230 9.22 9.40 1.46
CA LEU A 230 9.14 10.78 1.00
C LEU A 230 9.81 11.72 2.00
N THR A 231 10.45 12.76 1.47
CA THR A 231 10.94 13.89 2.26
C THR A 231 9.81 14.88 2.52
N PRO A 232 9.90 15.75 3.54
CA PRO A 232 8.86 16.74 3.86
C PRO A 232 8.51 17.71 2.74
N SER A 233 9.39 17.90 1.74
CA SER A 233 9.15 18.72 0.56
C SER A 233 7.89 18.33 -0.23
N ILE A 234 7.43 17.06 -0.08
CA ILE A 234 6.17 16.62 -0.67
C ILE A 234 4.98 17.44 -0.15
N PHE A 235 5.00 17.87 1.10
CA PHE A 235 3.92 18.68 1.68
C PHE A 235 3.91 20.10 1.10
N GLU A 236 5.06 20.67 0.75
CA GLU A 236 5.09 21.94 0.05
C GLU A 236 4.46 21.84 -1.34
N ALA A 237 4.75 20.72 -2.05
CA ALA A 237 4.16 20.50 -3.37
C ALA A 237 2.65 20.25 -3.30
N LEU A 238 2.19 19.46 -2.29
CA LEU A 238 0.77 19.21 -2.05
C LEU A 238 0.04 20.49 -1.62
N GLY A 239 0.61 21.26 -0.66
CA GLY A 239 0.05 22.53 -0.23
C GLY A 239 -0.13 23.51 -1.39
N TYR A 240 0.89 23.64 -2.23
CA TYR A 240 0.78 24.46 -3.44
C TYR A 240 -0.36 24.00 -4.37
N ALA A 241 -0.52 22.68 -4.56
CA ALA A 241 -1.59 22.15 -5.41
C ALA A 241 -2.98 22.45 -4.81
N ILE A 242 -3.12 22.35 -3.48
CA ILE A 242 -4.35 22.66 -2.76
C ILE A 242 -4.68 24.15 -2.82
N ASP A 243 -3.71 25.02 -2.53
CA ASP A 243 -3.88 26.49 -2.52
C ASP A 243 -4.27 27.05 -3.89
N HIS A 244 -3.85 26.39 -4.98
CA HIS A 244 -4.12 26.80 -6.35
C HIS A 244 -5.19 25.95 -7.05
N ASP A 245 -5.86 25.03 -6.32
CA ASP A 245 -6.86 24.06 -6.81
C ASP A 245 -6.41 23.26 -8.05
N LEU A 246 -5.15 22.82 -8.04
CA LEU A 246 -4.56 22.03 -9.13
C LEU A 246 -4.96 20.56 -9.00
N ARG A 247 -6.03 20.19 -9.67
CA ARG A 247 -6.58 18.82 -9.66
C ARG A 247 -6.30 18.10 -10.97
N GLU A 248 -6.04 16.80 -10.85
CA GLU A 248 -6.02 15.87 -11.96
C GLU A 248 -7.13 14.84 -11.75
N ASN A 249 -8.03 14.67 -12.72
CA ASN A 249 -9.25 13.85 -12.60
C ASN A 249 -10.15 14.22 -11.39
N ASN A 250 -10.28 15.53 -11.11
CA ASN A 250 -11.02 16.10 -9.98
C ASN A 250 -10.44 15.76 -8.59
N GLU A 251 -9.23 15.27 -8.50
CA GLU A 251 -8.56 14.90 -7.25
C GLU A 251 -7.18 15.56 -7.14
N PHE A 252 -6.75 15.83 -5.92
CA PHE A 252 -5.35 16.17 -5.64
C PHE A 252 -4.53 14.88 -5.67
N GLN A 253 -3.72 14.70 -6.72
CA GLN A 253 -2.92 13.51 -6.93
C GLN A 253 -1.55 13.63 -6.24
N LEU A 254 -1.12 12.54 -5.61
CA LEU A 254 0.23 12.44 -5.07
C LEU A 254 1.28 12.48 -6.18
N THR A 255 1.02 11.79 -7.28
CA THR A 255 1.92 11.65 -8.42
C THR A 255 2.31 13.00 -9.02
N SER A 256 1.34 13.93 -9.14
CA SER A 256 1.60 15.31 -9.61
C SER A 256 2.48 16.08 -8.63
N ALA A 257 2.31 15.87 -7.32
CA ALA A 257 3.18 16.47 -6.30
C ALA A 257 4.60 15.89 -6.33
N GLN A 258 4.75 14.58 -6.54
CA GLN A 258 6.05 13.91 -6.71
C GLN A 258 6.80 14.46 -7.93
N GLU A 259 6.11 14.62 -9.07
CA GLU A 259 6.72 15.23 -10.26
C GLU A 259 7.15 16.67 -10.00
N ARG A 260 6.32 17.45 -9.29
CA ARG A 260 6.68 18.82 -8.92
C ARG A 260 7.91 18.93 -8.02
N VAL A 261 8.07 18.00 -7.05
CA VAL A 261 9.27 17.92 -6.19
C VAL A 261 10.50 17.67 -7.07
N ARG A 262 10.42 16.74 -8.01
CA ARG A 262 11.49 16.45 -8.96
C ARG A 262 11.81 17.65 -9.87
N GLU A 263 10.80 18.32 -10.43
CA GLU A 263 10.97 19.50 -11.31
C GLU A 263 11.62 20.69 -10.60
N ARG A 264 11.49 20.77 -9.27
CA ARG A 264 12.20 21.76 -8.45
C ARG A 264 13.69 21.44 -8.25
N GLY A 265 14.16 20.34 -8.84
CA GLY A 265 15.57 19.92 -8.79
C GLY A 265 15.92 18.99 -7.64
N GLU A 266 14.93 18.51 -6.86
CA GLU A 266 15.18 17.47 -5.87
C GLU A 266 15.37 16.13 -6.57
N ARG A 267 16.39 15.40 -6.16
CA ARG A 267 16.62 14.04 -6.63
C ARG A 267 15.48 13.14 -6.19
N TYR A 268 15.00 12.28 -7.09
CA TYR A 268 13.95 11.31 -6.83
C TYR A 268 14.36 9.94 -7.36
N LEU A 269 14.24 8.90 -6.54
CA LEU A 269 14.63 7.55 -6.92
C LEU A 269 13.41 6.63 -7.05
N ALA A 270 13.59 5.58 -7.84
CA ALA A 270 12.71 4.42 -7.85
C ALA A 270 13.52 3.15 -7.62
N VAL A 271 12.95 2.17 -6.90
CA VAL A 271 13.58 0.88 -6.66
C VAL A 271 12.63 -0.25 -7.02
N GLU A 272 13.12 -1.23 -7.79
CA GLU A 272 12.38 -2.46 -8.01
C GLU A 272 12.39 -3.30 -6.73
N THR A 273 11.21 -3.46 -6.12
CA THR A 273 11.02 -4.25 -4.91
C THR A 273 10.84 -5.72 -5.28
N VAL A 274 11.54 -6.61 -4.58
CA VAL A 274 11.40 -8.06 -4.73
C VAL A 274 10.23 -8.55 -3.90
N GLY A 275 9.09 -8.72 -4.55
CA GLY A 275 7.84 -9.12 -3.91
C GLY A 275 6.63 -8.77 -4.76
N ASP A 276 5.46 -9.13 -4.26
CA ASP A 276 4.18 -8.87 -4.92
C ASP A 276 3.31 -7.94 -4.09
N ARG A 277 2.49 -7.16 -4.80
CA ARG A 277 1.48 -6.26 -4.24
C ARG A 277 0.10 -6.73 -4.67
N TYR A 278 -0.82 -6.75 -3.74
CA TYR A 278 -2.21 -7.14 -3.95
C TYR A 278 -3.15 -6.01 -3.54
N ASP A 279 -4.01 -5.56 -4.46
CA ASP A 279 -5.05 -4.54 -4.21
C ASP A 279 -6.33 -5.21 -3.71
N ILE A 280 -6.59 -5.14 -2.41
CA ILE A 280 -7.83 -5.65 -1.80
C ILE A 280 -9.04 -4.74 -2.02
N GLY A 281 -8.85 -3.58 -2.62
CA GLY A 281 -9.91 -2.65 -2.98
C GLY A 281 -10.71 -3.05 -4.22
N ILE A 282 -10.39 -4.20 -4.85
CA ILE A 282 -11.12 -4.80 -5.98
C ILE A 282 -11.42 -6.28 -5.70
N PRO A 283 -12.55 -6.82 -6.18
CA PRO A 283 -12.98 -8.20 -5.87
C PRO A 283 -11.94 -9.27 -6.23
N PHE A 284 -11.37 -9.20 -7.44
CA PHE A 284 -10.35 -10.15 -7.88
C PHE A 284 -9.06 -10.03 -7.04
N GLY A 285 -8.61 -8.81 -6.77
CA GLY A 285 -7.42 -8.57 -5.94
C GLY A 285 -7.59 -9.09 -4.52
N TYR A 286 -8.78 -8.94 -3.93
CA TYR A 286 -9.08 -9.52 -2.62
C TYR A 286 -8.98 -11.06 -2.62
N ALA A 287 -9.57 -11.73 -3.61
CA ALA A 287 -9.47 -13.18 -3.76
C ALA A 287 -8.01 -13.63 -3.99
N GLN A 288 -7.27 -12.90 -4.82
CA GLN A 288 -5.86 -13.16 -5.09
C GLN A 288 -5.00 -13.00 -3.83
N THR A 289 -5.28 -11.98 -3.02
CA THR A 289 -4.59 -11.75 -1.72
C THR A 289 -4.80 -12.93 -0.78
N GLN A 290 -6.04 -13.40 -0.64
CA GLN A 290 -6.35 -14.56 0.20
C GLN A 290 -5.57 -15.81 -0.26
N ALA A 291 -5.52 -16.06 -1.56
CA ALA A 291 -4.79 -17.20 -2.12
C ALA A 291 -3.26 -17.07 -1.87
N ALA A 292 -2.70 -15.88 -2.11
CA ALA A 292 -1.27 -15.62 -1.95
C ALA A 292 -0.82 -15.77 -0.49
N LEU A 293 -1.55 -15.16 0.44
CA LEU A 293 -1.27 -15.29 1.88
C LEU A 293 -1.41 -16.74 2.35
N ALA A 294 -2.45 -17.44 1.90
CA ALA A 294 -2.67 -18.84 2.26
C ALA A 294 -1.54 -19.76 1.76
N VAL A 295 -1.09 -19.56 0.52
CA VAL A 295 0.06 -20.29 -0.04
C VAL A 295 1.38 -19.90 0.66
N GLY A 296 1.50 -18.71 1.19
CA GLY A 296 2.65 -18.24 1.99
C GLY A 296 2.58 -18.61 3.47
N SER A 297 1.49 -19.23 3.94
CA SER A 297 1.23 -19.47 5.37
C SER A 297 1.66 -20.87 5.84
N LEU A 298 1.45 -21.11 7.14
CA LEU A 298 1.59 -22.43 7.75
C LEU A 298 0.62 -23.46 7.15
N TYR A 299 -0.42 -23.05 6.43
CA TYR A 299 -1.38 -23.92 5.73
C TYR A 299 -1.02 -24.18 4.26
N ARG A 300 0.22 -23.87 3.84
CA ARG A 300 0.69 -24.00 2.46
C ARG A 300 0.29 -25.32 1.81
N GLU A 301 0.63 -26.45 2.44
CA GLU A 301 0.40 -27.79 1.88
C GLU A 301 -1.09 -28.09 1.70
N GLN A 302 -1.91 -27.74 2.69
CA GLN A 302 -3.36 -27.89 2.63
C GLN A 302 -3.96 -27.04 1.53
N MET A 303 -3.48 -25.79 1.37
CA MET A 303 -3.95 -24.86 0.35
C MET A 303 -3.57 -25.33 -1.06
N LEU A 304 -2.34 -25.77 -1.28
CA LEU A 304 -1.91 -26.32 -2.57
C LEU A 304 -2.75 -27.54 -2.96
N ALA A 305 -2.97 -28.48 -2.03
CA ALA A 305 -3.81 -29.64 -2.28
C ALA A 305 -5.28 -29.25 -2.58
N ALA A 306 -5.80 -28.21 -1.94
CA ALA A 306 -7.15 -27.69 -2.21
C ALA A 306 -7.24 -27.06 -3.60
N LEU A 307 -6.26 -26.22 -3.99
CA LEU A 307 -6.20 -25.59 -5.31
C LEU A 307 -6.15 -26.62 -6.44
N VAL A 308 -5.33 -27.68 -6.30
CA VAL A 308 -5.27 -28.78 -7.28
C VAL A 308 -6.63 -29.45 -7.43
N ARG A 309 -7.33 -29.73 -6.32
CA ARG A 309 -8.69 -30.30 -6.38
C ARG A 309 -9.71 -29.38 -7.04
N MET A 310 -9.65 -28.07 -6.76
CA MET A 310 -10.52 -27.07 -7.38
C MET A 310 -10.31 -26.99 -8.90
N LEU A 311 -9.06 -27.06 -9.38
CA LEU A 311 -8.72 -27.05 -10.80
C LEU A 311 -9.20 -28.32 -11.54
N ALA A 312 -9.35 -29.43 -10.84
CA ALA A 312 -9.86 -30.69 -11.43
C ALA A 312 -11.39 -30.70 -11.62
N VAL A 313 -12.12 -29.74 -11.02
CA VAL A 313 -13.57 -29.61 -11.20
C VAL A 313 -13.85 -28.73 -12.44
N PRO A 314 -14.77 -29.14 -13.34
CA PRO A 314 -15.15 -28.28 -14.47
C PRO A 314 -15.62 -26.90 -14.01
N SER A 315 -15.23 -25.84 -14.74
CA SER A 315 -15.62 -24.47 -14.41
C SER A 315 -17.13 -24.31 -14.33
N LEU A 316 -17.61 -23.63 -13.28
CA LEU A 316 -19.01 -23.26 -13.17
C LEU A 316 -19.37 -22.31 -14.32
N HIS A 317 -20.56 -22.49 -14.90
CA HIS A 317 -21.08 -21.60 -15.94
C HIS A 317 -21.31 -20.20 -15.33
N VAL A 318 -20.56 -19.20 -15.79
CA VAL A 318 -20.79 -17.80 -15.43
C VAL A 318 -21.87 -17.24 -16.35
N PRO A 319 -23.01 -16.74 -15.82
CA PRO A 319 -24.07 -16.13 -16.65
C PRO A 319 -23.50 -14.97 -17.48
N GLU A 320 -23.96 -14.84 -18.74
CA GLU A 320 -23.47 -13.81 -19.66
C GLU A 320 -23.57 -12.38 -19.10
N ALA A 321 -24.62 -12.09 -18.34
CA ALA A 321 -24.85 -10.79 -17.70
C ALA A 321 -23.71 -10.31 -16.77
N PHE A 322 -22.74 -11.16 -16.41
CA PHE A 322 -21.62 -10.85 -15.53
C PHE A 322 -20.25 -10.96 -16.18
N ARG A 323 -20.19 -11.22 -17.51
CA ARG A 323 -18.92 -11.40 -18.23
C ARG A 323 -18.17 -10.10 -18.53
N ASP A 324 -18.88 -8.96 -18.54
CA ASP A 324 -18.37 -7.65 -18.94
C ASP A 324 -18.16 -6.69 -17.74
N ARG A 325 -17.84 -7.22 -16.57
CA ARG A 325 -17.56 -6.42 -15.36
C ARG A 325 -16.07 -6.32 -15.04
#